data_67b61899c1c67ce58e988c0496ba7d5c
#
_entry.id   67b61899c1c67ce58e988c0496ba7d5c
#
_cell.length_a   1.000
_cell.length_b   1.000
_cell.length_c   1.000
_cell.angle_alpha   90.00
_cell.angle_beta   90.00
_cell.angle_gamma   90.00
#
_symmetry.space_group_name_H-M   'P 1'
#
loop_
_entity.id
_entity.type
_entity.pdbx_description
1 polymer ?
#
loop_
_entity_poly.entity_id
_entity_poly.type
_entity_poly.pdbx_seq_one_letter_code
_entity_poly.pdbx_strand_id
1 'polypeptide(L)'
;MKILINIALQSLLSRKVTVFLTIISLTISIVLFLSIDTLRLGAKKSFFGNVKSGDLILGARSGEIQLLLYSLFQIGSPTNNISWESYQQIAKMPEIDWIIPISLGDSHKQFRVMGTTQNYFEKFSYRKDQKLQFKSGTYFKNTFDVVIGSDVAKILNYKLEDDIIIAHGIASQSLHDEFPFKIKGCLLYTSDAADDRMR
;
A
#
# COMPACT_ATOMS: atom_id res chain seq x y z
N MET A 1 20.52 -5.15 57.96
CA MET A 1 20.14 -5.34 56.57
C MET A 1 19.62 -6.76 56.29
N LYS A 2 20.30 -7.85 56.67
CA LYS A 2 19.84 -9.24 56.46
C LYS A 2 18.47 -9.57 57.06
N ILE A 3 18.16 -9.05 58.28
CA ILE A 3 16.88 -9.30 58.97
C ILE A 3 15.70 -8.69 58.23
N LEU A 4 15.82 -7.46 57.71
CA LEU A 4 14.77 -6.78 56.96
C LEU A 4 14.45 -7.49 55.63
N ILE A 5 15.48 -7.98 54.92
CA ILE A 5 15.32 -8.77 53.69
C ILE A 5 14.60 -10.11 53.99
N ASN A 6 14.93 -10.74 55.10
CA ASN A 6 14.30 -12.01 55.49
C ASN A 6 12.82 -11.84 55.83
N ILE A 7 12.47 -10.79 56.56
CA ILE A 7 11.08 -10.44 56.88
C ILE A 7 10.31 -10.12 55.60
N ALA A 8 10.89 -9.34 54.67
CA ALA A 8 10.26 -9.03 53.39
C ALA A 8 10.00 -10.29 52.53
N LEU A 9 10.99 -11.21 52.48
CA LEU A 9 10.85 -12.49 51.77
C LEU A 9 9.76 -13.39 52.38
N GLN A 10 9.70 -13.50 53.71
CA GLN A 10 8.65 -14.28 54.39
C GLN A 10 7.26 -13.63 54.16
N SER A 11 7.17 -12.32 54.15
CA SER A 11 5.92 -11.61 53.84
C SER A 11 5.45 -11.87 52.39
N LEU A 12 6.36 -11.88 51.42
CA LEU A 12 6.05 -12.25 50.04
C LEU A 12 5.59 -13.72 49.90
N LEU A 13 6.27 -14.63 50.59
CA LEU A 13 5.93 -16.05 50.59
C LEU A 13 4.59 -16.35 51.28
N SER A 14 4.17 -15.56 52.25
CA SER A 14 2.85 -15.70 52.88
C SER A 14 1.69 -15.29 51.99
N ARG A 15 1.95 -14.40 50.96
CA ARG A 15 0.94 -13.89 50.02
C ARG A 15 1.17 -14.40 48.59
N LYS A 16 1.45 -15.69 48.43
CA LYS A 16 1.85 -16.32 47.15
C LYS A 16 0.93 -15.97 45.98
N VAL A 17 -0.37 -16.02 46.19
CA VAL A 17 -1.36 -15.76 45.11
C VAL A 17 -1.29 -14.32 44.64
N THR A 18 -1.23 -13.37 45.55
CA THR A 18 -1.16 -11.94 45.21
C THR A 18 0.14 -11.63 44.46
N VAL A 19 1.28 -12.15 44.97
CA VAL A 19 2.59 -11.98 44.33
C VAL A 19 2.59 -12.59 42.92
N PHE A 20 2.05 -13.77 42.76
CA PHE A 20 1.95 -14.45 41.46
C PHE A 20 1.10 -13.67 40.48
N LEU A 21 -0.08 -13.19 40.89
CA LEU A 21 -0.95 -12.34 40.02
C LEU A 21 -0.27 -11.03 39.64
N THR A 22 0.45 -10.42 40.58
CA THR A 22 1.18 -9.17 40.28
C THR A 22 2.29 -9.40 39.25
N ILE A 23 3.04 -10.48 39.38
CA ILE A 23 4.10 -10.86 38.42
C ILE A 23 3.50 -11.13 37.05
N ILE A 24 2.40 -11.90 36.96
CA ILE A 24 1.73 -12.17 35.70
C ILE A 24 1.24 -10.87 35.04
N SER A 25 0.57 -9.99 35.80
CA SER A 25 0.07 -8.71 35.29
C SER A 25 1.21 -7.85 34.75
N LEU A 26 2.30 -7.74 35.48
CA LEU A 26 3.49 -6.99 35.06
C LEU A 26 4.11 -7.61 33.80
N THR A 27 4.24 -8.94 33.77
CA THR A 27 4.78 -9.64 32.59
C THR A 27 3.93 -9.41 31.35
N ILE A 28 2.61 -9.54 31.46
CA ILE A 28 1.69 -9.27 30.35
C ILE A 28 1.82 -7.83 29.87
N SER A 29 1.91 -6.87 30.77
CA SER A 29 2.06 -5.45 30.42
C SER A 29 3.36 -5.18 29.66
N ILE A 30 4.47 -5.77 30.10
CA ILE A 30 5.77 -5.65 29.43
C ILE A 30 5.73 -6.32 28.04
N VAL A 31 5.16 -7.53 27.94
CA VAL A 31 5.02 -8.25 26.68
C VAL A 31 4.18 -7.46 25.69
N LEU A 32 3.05 -6.89 26.11
CA LEU A 32 2.21 -6.05 25.26
C LEU A 32 2.96 -4.80 24.80
N PHE A 33 3.66 -4.13 25.69
CA PHE A 33 4.44 -2.95 25.32
C PHE A 33 5.52 -3.27 24.28
N LEU A 34 6.31 -4.31 24.49
CA LEU A 34 7.35 -4.74 23.55
C LEU A 34 6.76 -5.22 22.21
N SER A 35 5.60 -5.88 22.26
CA SER A 35 4.90 -6.33 21.04
C SER A 35 4.43 -5.16 20.20
N ILE A 36 3.86 -4.13 20.81
CA ILE A 36 3.44 -2.91 20.11
C ILE A 36 4.64 -2.19 19.48
N ASP A 37 5.75 -2.09 20.20
CA ASP A 37 6.96 -1.44 19.70
C ASP A 37 7.59 -2.21 18.52
N THR A 38 7.68 -3.53 18.64
CA THR A 38 8.17 -4.39 17.53
C THR A 38 7.26 -4.35 16.31
N LEU A 39 5.94 -4.35 16.49
CA LEU A 39 4.98 -4.18 15.38
C LEU A 39 5.13 -2.81 14.71
N ARG A 40 5.25 -1.75 15.50
CA ARG A 40 5.45 -0.39 15.00
C ARG A 40 6.74 -0.27 14.19
N LEU A 41 7.86 -0.79 14.71
CA LEU A 41 9.15 -0.79 14.02
C LEU A 41 9.12 -1.67 12.77
N GLY A 42 8.48 -2.84 12.84
CA GLY A 42 8.29 -3.74 11.70
C GLY A 42 7.46 -3.11 10.60
N ALA A 43 6.33 -2.51 10.95
CA ALA A 43 5.48 -1.77 10.02
C ALA A 43 6.26 -0.61 9.38
N LYS A 44 6.96 0.20 10.18
CA LYS A 44 7.80 1.29 9.69
C LYS A 44 8.88 0.79 8.73
N LYS A 45 9.58 -0.29 9.06
CA LYS A 45 10.64 -0.87 8.21
C LYS A 45 10.10 -1.46 6.91
N SER A 46 8.96 -2.16 6.95
CA SER A 46 8.27 -2.64 5.74
C SER A 46 7.80 -1.50 4.86
N PHE A 47 7.30 -0.45 5.48
CA PHE A 47 6.80 0.73 4.80
C PHE A 47 7.91 1.49 4.07
N PHE A 48 8.96 1.87 4.78
CA PHE A 48 10.11 2.58 4.19
C PHE A 48 10.99 1.68 3.33
N GLY A 49 10.91 0.37 3.47
CA GLY A 49 11.63 -0.56 2.59
C GLY A 49 11.08 -0.62 1.16
N ASN A 50 9.86 -0.12 0.95
CA ASN A 50 9.24 -0.02 -0.37
C ASN A 50 9.40 1.38 -1.01
N VAL A 51 9.76 2.39 -0.24
CA VAL A 51 10.06 3.74 -0.71
C VAL A 51 11.56 3.89 -0.77
N LYS A 52 12.12 4.18 -1.94
CA LYS A 52 13.55 4.46 -2.07
C LYS A 52 13.91 5.71 -1.28
N SER A 53 15.10 5.70 -0.70
CA SER A 53 15.70 6.90 -0.13
C SER A 53 15.89 7.95 -1.25
N GLY A 54 15.06 8.99 -1.23
CA GLY A 54 15.05 10.04 -2.24
C GLY A 54 13.75 10.17 -3.03
N ASP A 55 12.84 9.19 -2.95
CA ASP A 55 11.52 9.33 -3.58
C ASP A 55 10.66 10.26 -2.74
N LEU A 56 10.03 11.23 -3.39
CA LEU A 56 9.11 12.18 -2.79
C LEU A 56 7.67 11.84 -3.21
N ILE A 57 6.77 11.75 -2.24
CA ILE A 57 5.34 11.62 -2.51
C ILE A 57 4.71 12.99 -2.34
N LEU A 58 4.12 13.48 -3.42
CA LEU A 58 3.42 14.74 -3.46
C LEU A 58 1.92 14.52 -3.59
N GLY A 59 1.14 15.18 -2.76
CA GLY A 59 -0.31 15.13 -2.79
C GLY A 59 -0.95 16.46 -2.47
N ALA A 60 -2.25 16.59 -2.71
CA ALA A 60 -3.01 17.73 -2.24
C ALA A 60 -3.01 17.77 -0.70
N ARG A 61 -3.28 18.94 -0.13
CA ARG A 61 -3.22 19.18 1.31
C ARG A 61 -4.13 18.21 2.07
N SER A 62 -3.53 17.23 2.71
CA SER A 62 -4.18 16.19 3.50
C SER A 62 -3.26 15.76 4.65
N GLY A 63 -3.71 14.85 5.51
CA GLY A 63 -2.84 14.27 6.53
C GLY A 63 -1.74 13.38 5.91
N GLU A 64 -0.53 13.40 6.48
CA GLU A 64 0.60 12.59 6.01
C GLU A 64 0.27 11.10 5.91
N ILE A 65 -0.41 10.56 6.92
CA ILE A 65 -0.82 9.14 6.95
C ILE A 65 -1.82 8.85 5.84
N GLN A 66 -2.76 9.76 5.60
CA GLN A 66 -3.77 9.59 4.56
C GLN A 66 -3.14 9.61 3.16
N LEU A 67 -2.18 10.52 2.93
CA LEU A 67 -1.44 10.58 1.68
C LEU A 67 -0.68 9.28 1.42
N LEU A 68 -0.03 8.75 2.43
CA LEU A 68 0.71 7.49 2.34
C LEU A 68 -0.21 6.28 2.10
N LEU A 69 -1.32 6.18 2.84
CA LEU A 69 -2.31 5.11 2.64
C LEU A 69 -2.87 5.12 1.22
N TYR A 70 -3.13 6.30 0.69
CA TYR A 70 -3.68 6.47 -0.64
C TYR A 70 -2.66 6.18 -1.75
N SER A 71 -1.45 6.76 -1.65
CA SER A 71 -0.44 6.66 -2.71
C SER A 71 0.24 5.30 -2.80
N LEU A 72 0.54 4.67 -1.65
CA LEU A 72 1.27 3.41 -1.61
C LEU A 72 0.36 2.18 -1.49
N PHE A 73 -0.67 2.28 -0.64
CA PHE A 73 -1.55 1.14 -0.38
C PHE A 73 -2.85 1.20 -1.19
N GLN A 74 -3.10 2.30 -1.88
CA GLN A 74 -4.32 2.52 -2.67
C GLN A 74 -5.60 2.32 -1.83
N ILE A 75 -5.51 2.60 -0.51
CA ILE A 75 -6.60 2.46 0.45
C ILE A 75 -7.25 3.84 0.69
N GLY A 76 -8.57 3.88 0.65
CA GLY A 76 -9.36 5.08 0.89
C GLY A 76 -9.69 5.84 -0.39
N SER A 77 -10.21 7.05 -0.23
CA SER A 77 -10.52 7.97 -1.33
C SER A 77 -9.86 9.32 -1.03
N PRO A 78 -9.33 10.02 -2.02
CA PRO A 78 -8.74 11.34 -1.80
C PRO A 78 -9.83 12.33 -1.44
N THR A 79 -9.56 13.17 -0.45
CA THR A 79 -10.42 14.31 -0.12
C THR A 79 -10.16 15.49 -1.04
N ASN A 80 -8.93 15.62 -1.51
CA ASN A 80 -8.48 16.68 -2.43
C ASN A 80 -7.52 16.09 -3.46
N ASN A 81 -7.55 16.63 -4.68
CA ASN A 81 -6.70 16.21 -5.78
C ASN A 81 -5.71 17.34 -6.16
N ILE A 82 -4.58 16.97 -6.74
CA ILE A 82 -3.70 17.91 -7.43
C ILE A 82 -4.30 18.17 -8.81
N SER A 83 -4.35 19.44 -9.23
CA SER A 83 -4.80 19.78 -10.58
C SER A 83 -3.77 19.35 -11.62
N TRP A 84 -4.22 19.09 -12.84
CA TRP A 84 -3.34 18.74 -13.95
C TRP A 84 -2.30 19.83 -14.25
N GLU A 85 -2.69 21.09 -14.09
CA GLU A 85 -1.78 22.23 -14.24
C GLU A 85 -0.67 22.22 -13.21
N SER A 86 -1.00 21.95 -11.93
CA SER A 86 0.01 21.83 -10.87
C SER A 86 0.96 20.66 -11.13
N TYR A 87 0.44 19.53 -11.61
CA TYR A 87 1.27 18.39 -12.02
C TYR A 87 2.25 18.80 -13.13
N GLN A 88 1.76 19.50 -14.19
CA GLN A 88 2.60 19.94 -15.29
C GLN A 88 3.67 20.97 -14.87
N GLN A 89 3.35 21.85 -13.93
CA GLN A 89 4.32 22.81 -13.38
C GLN A 89 5.44 22.10 -12.64
N ILE A 90 5.09 21.13 -11.79
CA ILE A 90 6.07 20.36 -11.02
C ILE A 90 6.93 19.52 -11.97
N ALA A 91 6.33 18.86 -12.96
CA ALA A 91 7.05 18.03 -13.92
C ALA A 91 8.09 18.80 -14.77
N LYS A 92 7.95 20.13 -14.86
CA LYS A 92 8.90 21.01 -15.58
C LYS A 92 10.01 21.58 -14.71
N MET A 93 9.99 21.34 -13.41
CA MET A 93 11.04 21.82 -12.50
C MET A 93 12.36 21.12 -12.81
N PRO A 94 13.48 21.85 -12.90
CA PRO A 94 14.77 21.27 -13.26
C PRO A 94 15.34 20.28 -12.21
N GLU A 95 14.83 20.35 -10.99
CA GLU A 95 15.18 19.45 -9.89
C GLU A 95 14.48 18.10 -9.97
N ILE A 96 13.47 17.95 -10.85
CA ILE A 96 12.66 16.72 -10.99
C ILE A 96 13.15 15.94 -12.20
N ASP A 97 13.78 14.80 -11.96
CA ASP A 97 14.24 13.90 -13.02
C ASP A 97 13.06 13.11 -13.64
N TRP A 98 12.15 12.63 -12.82
CA TRP A 98 10.94 11.93 -13.26
C TRP A 98 9.81 12.06 -12.26
N ILE A 99 8.59 11.91 -12.75
CA ILE A 99 7.38 11.96 -11.95
C ILE A 99 6.38 10.89 -12.44
N ILE A 100 5.69 10.27 -11.49
CA ILE A 100 4.65 9.28 -11.75
C ILE A 100 3.33 9.84 -11.20
N PRO A 101 2.40 10.29 -12.04
CA PRO A 101 1.08 10.67 -11.58
C PRO A 101 0.30 9.40 -11.21
N ILE A 102 -0.46 9.47 -10.11
CA ILE A 102 -1.37 8.42 -9.67
C ILE A 102 -2.75 9.05 -9.46
N SER A 103 -3.72 8.58 -10.23
CA SER A 103 -5.12 8.94 -10.09
C SER A 103 -5.92 7.69 -9.72
N LEU A 104 -6.66 7.77 -8.63
CA LEU A 104 -7.53 6.70 -8.15
C LEU A 104 -8.94 7.26 -7.98
N GLY A 105 -9.92 6.57 -8.44
CA GLY A 105 -11.33 7.03 -8.36
C GLY A 105 -12.24 6.19 -9.23
N ASP A 106 -11.68 5.56 -10.24
CA ASP A 106 -12.41 4.72 -11.16
C ASP A 106 -12.35 3.25 -10.77
N SER A 107 -13.21 2.47 -11.38
CA SER A 107 -13.29 1.03 -11.17
C SER A 107 -13.67 0.29 -12.45
N HIS A 108 -13.31 -0.97 -12.48
CA HIS A 108 -13.85 -1.94 -13.41
C HIS A 108 -14.45 -3.10 -12.62
N LYS A 109 -15.76 -3.24 -12.68
CA LYS A 109 -16.50 -4.16 -11.79
C LYS A 109 -16.17 -3.85 -10.32
N GLN A 110 -15.57 -4.79 -9.60
CA GLN A 110 -15.18 -4.63 -8.19
C GLN A 110 -13.72 -4.18 -8.00
N PHE A 111 -12.95 -4.08 -9.08
CA PHE A 111 -11.52 -3.76 -9.02
C PHE A 111 -11.30 -2.28 -9.23
N ARG A 112 -10.40 -1.71 -8.44
CA ARG A 112 -9.97 -0.32 -8.60
C ARG A 112 -9.14 -0.15 -9.86
N VAL A 113 -9.34 0.96 -10.54
CA VAL A 113 -8.54 1.39 -11.68
C VAL A 113 -7.62 2.52 -11.24
N MET A 114 -6.37 2.43 -11.65
CA MET A 114 -5.35 3.45 -11.40
C MET A 114 -4.97 4.09 -12.73
N GLY A 115 -5.22 5.39 -12.84
CA GLY A 115 -4.70 6.20 -13.94
C GLY A 115 -3.25 6.61 -13.65
N THR A 116 -2.36 6.37 -14.62
CA THR A 116 -0.94 6.69 -14.50
C THR A 116 -0.31 6.84 -15.90
N THR A 117 1.00 7.08 -15.96
CA THR A 117 1.77 7.17 -17.19
C THR A 117 2.72 5.98 -17.37
N GLN A 118 3.39 5.90 -18.52
CA GLN A 118 4.39 4.87 -18.83
C GLN A 118 5.53 4.86 -17.81
N ASN A 119 5.86 6.01 -17.21
CA ASN A 119 6.87 6.12 -16.16
C ASN A 119 6.61 5.17 -14.98
N TYR A 120 5.36 4.83 -14.71
CA TYR A 120 5.02 3.85 -13.67
C TYR A 120 5.68 2.49 -13.94
N PHE A 121 5.69 2.02 -15.17
CA PHE A 121 6.30 0.73 -15.53
C PHE A 121 7.82 0.80 -15.67
N GLU A 122 8.35 1.94 -16.06
CA GLU A 122 9.77 2.13 -16.32
C GLU A 122 10.58 2.51 -15.08
N LYS A 123 10.02 3.39 -14.23
CA LYS A 123 10.72 3.99 -13.09
C LYS A 123 10.32 3.40 -11.75
N PHE A 124 9.04 2.99 -11.60
CA PHE A 124 8.60 2.39 -10.34
C PHE A 124 9.31 1.06 -10.09
N SER A 125 9.78 0.90 -8.86
CA SER A 125 10.36 -0.34 -8.39
C SER A 125 9.87 -0.64 -6.98
N TYR A 126 9.69 -1.92 -6.69
CA TYR A 126 9.31 -2.41 -5.38
C TYR A 126 10.43 -3.28 -4.81
N ARG A 127 10.48 -3.49 -3.50
CA ARG A 127 11.41 -4.40 -2.82
C ARG A 127 12.82 -4.41 -3.44
N LYS A 128 13.72 -3.53 -2.99
CA LYS A 128 15.14 -3.53 -3.41
C LYS A 128 15.33 -3.54 -4.94
N ASP A 129 14.70 -2.59 -5.63
CA ASP A 129 14.88 -2.35 -7.07
C ASP A 129 14.27 -3.39 -8.02
N GLN A 130 13.32 -4.20 -7.58
CA GLN A 130 12.61 -5.08 -8.48
C GLN A 130 11.61 -4.28 -9.32
N LYS A 131 11.74 -4.37 -10.63
CA LYS A 131 10.80 -3.76 -11.59
C LYS A 131 9.56 -4.61 -11.74
N LEU A 132 8.45 -3.97 -12.15
CA LEU A 132 7.22 -4.65 -12.48
C LEU A 132 7.46 -5.66 -13.62
N GLN A 133 7.01 -6.89 -13.45
CA GLN A 133 7.17 -7.94 -14.42
C GLN A 133 5.84 -8.24 -15.11
N PHE A 134 5.87 -8.35 -16.43
CA PHE A 134 4.72 -8.76 -17.23
C PHE A 134 4.68 -10.28 -17.37
N LYS A 135 3.52 -10.84 -17.12
CA LYS A 135 3.23 -12.25 -17.43
C LYS A 135 3.02 -12.44 -18.92
N SER A 136 2.35 -11.46 -19.56
CA SER A 136 2.08 -11.41 -20.98
C SER A 136 1.84 -9.98 -21.45
N GLY A 137 2.11 -9.70 -22.72
CA GLY A 137 1.95 -8.36 -23.30
C GLY A 137 3.00 -7.37 -22.84
N THR A 138 2.65 -6.10 -22.86
CA THR A 138 3.53 -4.96 -22.51
C THR A 138 2.73 -3.84 -21.86
N TYR A 139 3.40 -2.76 -21.44
CA TYR A 139 2.70 -1.60 -20.93
C TYR A 139 1.93 -0.86 -22.04
N PHE A 140 0.96 -0.05 -21.64
CA PHE A 140 0.12 0.73 -22.56
C PHE A 140 0.93 1.83 -23.26
N LYS A 141 0.55 2.11 -24.51
CA LYS A 141 1.17 3.15 -25.34
C LYS A 141 0.16 4.22 -25.78
N ASN A 142 -1.11 3.86 -25.86
CA ASN A 142 -2.19 4.73 -26.28
C ASN A 142 -3.12 5.04 -25.10
N THR A 143 -3.96 6.07 -25.27
CA THR A 143 -4.86 6.57 -24.22
C THR A 143 -5.87 5.53 -23.74
N PHE A 144 -6.35 4.66 -24.63
CA PHE A 144 -7.34 3.62 -24.33
C PHE A 144 -6.72 2.23 -24.18
N ASP A 145 -5.42 2.15 -23.95
CA ASP A 145 -4.77 0.90 -23.57
C ASP A 145 -4.80 0.74 -22.05
N VAL A 146 -4.92 -0.49 -21.57
CA VAL A 146 -4.90 -0.84 -20.14
C VAL A 146 -4.00 -2.04 -19.87
N VAL A 147 -3.44 -2.06 -18.68
CA VAL A 147 -2.69 -3.19 -18.12
C VAL A 147 -3.45 -3.70 -16.91
N ILE A 148 -3.66 -5.01 -16.84
CA ILE A 148 -4.37 -5.65 -15.73
C ILE A 148 -3.43 -6.52 -14.89
N GLY A 149 -3.79 -6.76 -13.63
CA GLY A 149 -3.10 -7.72 -12.78
C GLY A 149 -3.46 -9.16 -13.11
N SER A 150 -2.55 -10.10 -12.83
CA SER A 150 -2.76 -11.54 -13.11
C SER A 150 -4.01 -12.10 -12.42
N ASP A 151 -4.34 -11.62 -11.23
CA ASP A 151 -5.51 -12.10 -10.49
C ASP A 151 -6.83 -11.56 -11.08
N VAL A 152 -6.83 -10.29 -11.52
CA VAL A 152 -7.96 -9.73 -12.27
C VAL A 152 -8.19 -10.51 -13.56
N ALA A 153 -7.11 -10.82 -14.29
CA ALA A 153 -7.17 -11.63 -15.50
C ALA A 153 -7.78 -13.02 -15.25
N LYS A 154 -7.38 -13.68 -14.15
CA LYS A 154 -7.90 -15.00 -13.77
C LYS A 154 -9.38 -14.93 -13.34
N ILE A 155 -9.71 -14.01 -12.44
CA ILE A 155 -11.08 -13.91 -11.86
C ILE A 155 -12.10 -13.55 -12.93
N LEU A 156 -11.75 -12.64 -13.83
CA LEU A 156 -12.64 -12.16 -14.89
C LEU A 156 -12.47 -12.90 -16.22
N ASN A 157 -11.54 -13.88 -16.28
CA ASN A 157 -11.22 -14.67 -17.47
C ASN A 157 -10.86 -13.81 -18.70
N TYR A 158 -10.08 -12.74 -18.46
CA TYR A 158 -9.63 -11.82 -19.52
C TYR A 158 -8.33 -12.29 -20.18
N LYS A 159 -8.24 -11.96 -21.47
CA LYS A 159 -7.07 -12.17 -22.34
C LYS A 159 -6.55 -10.83 -22.86
N LEU A 160 -5.35 -10.86 -23.44
CA LEU A 160 -4.86 -9.72 -24.20
C LEU A 160 -5.80 -9.41 -25.36
N GLU A 161 -5.93 -8.14 -25.67
CA GLU A 161 -6.80 -7.56 -26.72
C GLU A 161 -8.30 -7.56 -26.39
N ASP A 162 -8.72 -8.11 -25.25
CA ASP A 162 -10.10 -7.96 -24.78
C ASP A 162 -10.39 -6.48 -24.43
N ASP A 163 -11.62 -6.08 -24.66
CA ASP A 163 -12.09 -4.74 -24.32
C ASP A 163 -12.73 -4.71 -22.93
N ILE A 164 -12.42 -3.67 -22.16
CA ILE A 164 -13.02 -3.43 -20.84
C ILE A 164 -13.61 -2.03 -20.76
N ILE A 165 -14.67 -1.88 -19.98
CA ILE A 165 -15.34 -0.62 -19.73
C ILE A 165 -15.02 -0.17 -18.31
N ILE A 166 -14.57 1.06 -18.14
CA ILE A 166 -14.25 1.67 -16.86
C ILE A 166 -15.45 2.52 -16.40
N ALA A 167 -15.75 2.46 -15.12
CA ALA A 167 -16.80 3.22 -14.48
C ALA A 167 -16.23 4.22 -13.48
N HIS A 168 -16.86 5.36 -13.31
CA HIS A 168 -16.52 6.32 -12.28
C HIS A 168 -16.98 5.82 -10.90
N GLY A 169 -16.01 5.60 -9.99
CA GLY A 169 -16.28 5.14 -8.64
C GLY A 169 -16.59 3.64 -8.53
N ILE A 170 -16.55 3.12 -7.31
CA ILE A 170 -16.91 1.74 -7.00
C ILE A 170 -18.45 1.66 -6.95
N ALA A 171 -19.05 0.83 -7.77
CA ALA A 171 -20.52 0.66 -7.90
C ALA A 171 -21.26 1.82 -8.62
N SER A 172 -20.58 2.63 -9.41
CA SER A 172 -21.23 3.63 -10.25
C SER A 172 -21.93 2.98 -11.44
N GLN A 173 -23.10 3.51 -11.80
CA GLN A 173 -23.81 3.16 -13.03
C GLN A 173 -23.39 4.00 -14.25
N SER A 174 -22.49 4.98 -14.05
CA SER A 174 -21.95 5.79 -15.14
C SER A 174 -20.80 5.04 -15.80
N LEU A 175 -21.10 4.36 -16.86
CA LEU A 175 -20.17 3.59 -17.71
C LEU A 175 -19.70 4.44 -18.87
N HIS A 176 -18.44 4.30 -19.22
CA HIS A 176 -17.86 4.88 -20.46
C HIS A 176 -17.99 3.88 -21.61
N ASP A 177 -19.21 3.49 -21.96
CA ASP A 177 -19.47 2.50 -23.00
C ASP A 177 -18.98 2.93 -24.40
N GLU A 178 -18.87 4.24 -24.63
CA GLU A 178 -18.42 4.80 -25.90
C GLU A 178 -16.91 4.66 -26.13
N PHE A 179 -16.13 4.43 -25.07
CA PHE A 179 -14.66 4.40 -25.14
C PHE A 179 -14.11 3.19 -24.38
N PRO A 180 -14.20 1.99 -24.96
CA PRO A 180 -13.63 0.80 -24.34
C PRO A 180 -12.11 0.87 -24.27
N PHE A 181 -11.54 0.36 -23.21
CA PHE A 181 -10.10 0.20 -23.02
C PHE A 181 -9.66 -1.18 -23.45
N LYS A 182 -8.55 -1.26 -24.17
CA LYS A 182 -8.00 -2.51 -24.69
C LYS A 182 -6.88 -3.05 -23.81
N ILE A 183 -6.96 -4.31 -23.41
CA ILE A 183 -5.96 -4.96 -22.58
C ILE A 183 -4.69 -5.23 -23.39
N LYS A 184 -3.60 -4.53 -23.08
CA LYS A 184 -2.29 -4.66 -23.74
C LYS A 184 -1.27 -5.43 -22.93
N GLY A 185 -1.49 -5.58 -21.64
CA GLY A 185 -0.56 -6.28 -20.76
C GLY A 185 -1.22 -6.88 -19.54
N CYS A 186 -0.57 -7.90 -19.01
CA CYS A 186 -0.93 -8.53 -17.75
C CYS A 186 0.31 -8.57 -16.86
N LEU A 187 0.25 -7.93 -15.69
CA LEU A 187 1.31 -7.95 -14.70
C LEU A 187 1.33 -9.29 -13.96
N LEU A 188 2.52 -9.81 -13.71
CA LEU A 188 2.70 -11.05 -12.95
C LEU A 188 2.30 -10.88 -11.49
N TYR A 189 2.68 -9.73 -10.90
CA TYR A 189 2.35 -9.34 -9.52
C TYR A 189 1.77 -7.94 -9.53
N THR A 190 0.72 -7.73 -8.76
CA THR A 190 0.20 -6.41 -8.39
C THR A 190 0.71 -6.05 -6.99
N SER A 191 0.45 -4.83 -6.53
CA SER A 191 0.87 -4.35 -5.19
C SER A 191 0.38 -5.22 -4.03
N ASP A 192 -0.62 -6.09 -4.25
CA ASP A 192 -1.17 -7.03 -3.27
C ASP A 192 -0.36 -8.34 -3.13
N ALA A 193 0.80 -8.45 -3.76
CA ALA A 193 1.70 -9.61 -3.63
C ALA A 193 2.19 -9.90 -2.18
N ALA A 194 1.69 -9.19 -1.18
CA ALA A 194 1.89 -9.51 0.23
C ALA A 194 1.04 -10.73 0.67
N ASP A 195 -0.06 -11.03 -0.02
CA ASP A 195 -1.03 -12.06 0.39
C ASP A 195 -0.67 -13.47 -0.13
N ASP A 196 0.18 -13.57 -1.14
CA ASP A 196 0.54 -14.86 -1.76
C ASP A 196 1.59 -15.68 -0.97
N ARG A 197 2.03 -15.19 0.20
CA ARG A 197 2.96 -15.91 1.11
C ARG A 197 2.28 -16.61 2.27
N MET A 198 0.95 -16.54 2.37
CA MET A 198 0.18 -17.20 3.42
C MET A 198 -0.75 -18.29 2.89
N ARG A 199 -0.47 -18.83 1.72
CA ARG A 199 -1.11 -20.04 1.20
C ARG A 199 -0.09 -21.15 0.98
#